data_a410f40fcd62103fe15052895c9ff413
#
_entry.id   a410f40fcd62103fe15052895c9ff413
#
_cell.length_a   1.000
_cell.length_b   1.000
_cell.length_c   1.000
_cell.angle_alpha   90.00
_cell.angle_beta   90.00
_cell.angle_gamma   90.00
#
_symmetry.space_group_name_H-M   'P 1'
#
loop_
_entity.id
_entity.type
_entity.pdbx_description
1 polymer ?
#
loop_
_entity_poly.entity_id
_entity_poly.type
_entity_poly.pdbx_seq_one_letter_code
_entity_poly.pdbx_strand_id
1 'polypeptide(L)'
;MTDFTYLLRPSSFDEIVGQDHLSSIGKPLRVLCEKNALGHSFFFGPAGCGKTSLARIIAKTMDLPFYELNATSLKIEDLRKIFEQYKNALQKPLIFIDEVHRLAKNQQEVLLPFMENNSVLIIGASTENPFFSLTSAIRSRSMLFELFPISNNSLKPLLQRAILSASLFCKDDAQEYLIASSGGDARAMLKLLEFASNITTEIDLDLLKSLRPNALSAGSSEAGVHYDLTSAMIKSIRGSDLDASIYYLARLIEGGESADFIARRLVILASEDIGNANPQALILASSAMMSVSKIGYPEARIILSQLAIYLASSPKSNSAYLAINEALDSVKNGLILNIPKNITQQNRGYLYPHDFGGYVKQNYLERPLAFVKLKDIGYERKIKEWLSKISDFS
;
A
#
# COMPACT_ATOMS: atom_id res chain seq x y z
N MET A 1 5.54 23.41 26.95
CA MET A 1 4.80 22.37 26.19
C MET A 1 5.68 21.15 26.10
N THR A 2 5.25 20.02 26.63
CA THR A 2 6.02 18.77 26.61
C THR A 2 5.69 18.03 25.32
N ASP A 3 6.57 18.03 24.35
CA ASP A 3 6.35 17.23 23.11
C ASP A 3 6.68 15.76 23.40
N PHE A 4 5.65 14.95 23.67
CA PHE A 4 5.79 13.53 23.95
C PHE A 4 6.40 12.76 22.79
N THR A 5 6.16 13.17 21.54
CA THR A 5 6.69 12.49 20.36
C THR A 5 8.22 12.67 20.23
N TYR A 6 8.74 13.76 20.79
CA TYR A 6 10.16 14.00 20.87
C TYR A 6 10.78 13.35 22.11
N LEU A 7 10.18 13.56 23.29
CA LEU A 7 10.67 13.09 24.60
C LEU A 7 10.76 11.56 24.65
N LEU A 8 9.77 10.86 24.10
CA LEU A 8 9.66 9.39 24.14
C LEU A 8 10.14 8.72 22.86
N ARG A 9 10.85 9.44 22.02
CA ARG A 9 11.44 8.86 20.81
C ARG A 9 12.46 7.79 21.19
N PRO A 10 12.33 6.56 20.69
CA PRO A 10 13.28 5.49 21.01
C PRO A 10 14.69 5.84 20.52
N SER A 11 15.68 5.53 21.37
CA SER A 11 17.10 5.80 21.16
C SER A 11 17.94 4.55 20.93
N SER A 12 17.33 3.36 21.07
CA SER A 12 17.95 2.05 20.85
C SER A 12 16.93 1.06 20.27
N PHE A 13 17.39 -0.06 19.71
CA PHE A 13 16.52 -1.12 19.22
C PHE A 13 15.60 -1.70 20.31
N ASP A 14 16.07 -1.74 21.57
CA ASP A 14 15.29 -2.30 22.68
C ASP A 14 14.13 -1.41 23.12
N GLU A 15 14.15 -0.12 22.73
CA GLU A 15 13.08 0.84 23.02
C GLU A 15 12.02 0.92 21.91
N ILE A 16 12.26 0.25 20.77
CA ILE A 16 11.28 0.19 19.68
C ILE A 16 10.10 -0.66 20.11
N VAL A 17 8.91 -0.12 19.89
CA VAL A 17 7.64 -0.74 20.28
C VAL A 17 6.99 -1.38 19.06
N GLY A 18 6.61 -2.66 19.18
CA GLY A 18 5.72 -3.35 18.23
C GLY A 18 6.32 -3.75 16.90
N GLN A 19 7.68 -3.69 16.74
CA GLN A 19 8.38 -4.14 15.54
C GLN A 19 9.35 -5.29 15.84
N ASP A 20 8.95 -6.22 16.70
CA ASP A 20 9.80 -7.30 17.22
C ASP A 20 10.43 -8.19 16.14
N HIS A 21 9.74 -8.33 14.99
CA HIS A 21 10.23 -9.07 13.84
C HIS A 21 11.44 -8.42 13.15
N LEU A 22 11.70 -7.12 13.40
CA LEU A 22 12.85 -6.36 12.88
C LEU A 22 13.85 -6.00 13.97
N SER A 23 13.38 -5.58 15.17
CA SER A 23 14.17 -4.93 16.22
C SER A 23 14.68 -5.87 17.30
N SER A 24 14.08 -7.05 17.48
CA SER A 24 14.50 -7.99 18.53
C SER A 24 15.90 -8.56 18.27
N ILE A 25 16.55 -8.98 19.33
CA ILE A 25 17.88 -9.62 19.28
C ILE A 25 17.86 -10.81 18.31
N GLY A 26 18.86 -10.89 17.45
CA GLY A 26 19.00 -11.96 16.45
C GLY A 26 18.13 -11.78 15.18
N LYS A 27 17.32 -10.73 15.09
CA LYS A 27 16.57 -10.45 13.85
C LYS A 27 17.47 -9.84 12.78
N PRO A 28 17.19 -10.14 11.49
CA PRO A 28 18.10 -9.80 10.39
C PRO A 28 18.49 -8.32 10.32
N LEU A 29 17.54 -7.40 10.49
CA LEU A 29 17.82 -5.96 10.44
C LEU A 29 18.78 -5.54 11.56
N ARG A 30 18.50 -5.94 12.81
CA ARG A 30 19.34 -5.63 13.97
C ARG A 30 20.74 -6.22 13.81
N VAL A 31 20.85 -7.49 13.42
CA VAL A 31 22.15 -8.18 13.21
C VAL A 31 22.97 -7.48 12.13
N LEU A 32 22.35 -7.08 11.02
CA LEU A 32 23.04 -6.35 9.95
C LEU A 32 23.56 -4.98 10.45
N CYS A 33 22.80 -4.26 11.27
CA CYS A 33 23.23 -3.00 11.86
C CYS A 33 24.39 -3.19 12.84
N GLU A 34 24.29 -4.15 13.77
CA GLU A 34 25.32 -4.45 14.77
C GLU A 34 26.65 -4.91 14.13
N LYS A 35 26.57 -5.51 12.94
CA LYS A 35 27.74 -5.92 12.15
C LYS A 35 28.23 -4.86 11.14
N ASN A 36 27.65 -3.66 11.13
CA ASN A 36 27.92 -2.63 10.12
C ASN A 36 27.75 -3.11 8.67
N ALA A 37 26.87 -4.09 8.44
CA ALA A 37 26.66 -4.76 7.17
C ALA A 37 25.30 -4.42 6.50
N LEU A 38 24.55 -3.44 7.04
CA LEU A 38 23.30 -3.03 6.43
C LEU A 38 23.56 -2.32 5.10
N GLY A 39 22.91 -2.80 4.05
CA GLY A 39 22.84 -2.15 2.73
C GLY A 39 21.69 -1.13 2.63
N HIS A 40 21.55 -0.52 1.44
CA HIS A 40 20.42 0.37 1.16
C HIS A 40 19.11 -0.33 1.47
N SER A 41 18.18 0.37 2.13
CA SER A 41 16.97 -0.23 2.67
C SER A 41 15.78 0.70 2.55
N PHE A 42 14.60 0.13 2.32
CA PHE A 42 13.36 0.88 2.29
C PHE A 42 12.37 0.30 3.29
N PHE A 43 11.86 1.17 4.15
CA PHE A 43 10.86 0.86 5.17
C PHE A 43 9.49 1.26 4.66
N PHE A 44 8.52 0.37 4.72
CA PHE A 44 7.14 0.71 4.37
C PHE A 44 6.17 0.21 5.43
N GLY A 45 5.07 0.91 5.57
CA GLY A 45 4.04 0.63 6.58
C GLY A 45 3.31 1.90 7.01
N PRO A 46 2.27 1.79 7.84
CA PRO A 46 1.39 2.90 8.21
C PRO A 46 2.13 4.04 8.91
N ALA A 47 1.44 5.20 9.03
CA ALA A 47 1.95 6.32 9.80
C ALA A 47 2.18 5.92 11.27
N GLY A 48 3.11 6.60 11.95
CA GLY A 48 3.36 6.44 13.38
C GLY A 48 3.91 5.09 13.84
N CYS A 49 4.19 4.13 12.95
CA CYS A 49 4.73 2.81 13.30
C CYS A 49 6.25 2.78 13.59
N GLY A 50 6.95 3.93 13.49
CA GLY A 50 8.35 4.06 13.92
C GLY A 50 9.40 4.09 12.82
N LYS A 51 9.08 4.22 11.52
CA LYS A 51 10.04 4.23 10.40
C LYS A 51 11.20 5.20 10.58
N THR A 52 10.91 6.46 10.86
CA THR A 52 11.92 7.52 11.08
C THR A 52 12.75 7.25 12.34
N SER A 53 12.13 6.77 13.42
CA SER A 53 12.83 6.40 14.65
C SER A 53 13.82 5.26 14.40
N LEU A 54 13.40 4.25 13.65
CA LEU A 54 14.24 3.11 13.27
C LEU A 54 15.46 3.55 12.46
N ALA A 55 15.27 4.45 11.48
CA ALA A 55 16.38 4.99 10.69
C ALA A 55 17.40 5.75 11.54
N ARG A 56 16.94 6.53 12.54
CA ARG A 56 17.83 7.23 13.49
C ARG A 56 18.60 6.27 14.39
N ILE A 57 17.94 5.21 14.86
CA ILE A 57 18.59 4.16 15.68
C ILE A 57 19.67 3.45 14.86
N ILE A 58 19.39 3.14 13.60
CA ILE A 58 20.36 2.54 12.69
C ILE A 58 21.57 3.44 12.51
N ALA A 59 21.37 4.73 12.24
CA ALA A 59 22.46 5.69 12.12
C ALA A 59 23.32 5.73 13.39
N LYS A 60 22.68 5.76 14.56
CA LYS A 60 23.37 5.75 15.85
C LYS A 60 24.11 4.43 16.11
N THR A 61 23.50 3.28 15.82
CA THR A 61 24.10 1.97 16.04
C THR A 61 25.32 1.73 15.15
N MET A 62 25.26 2.22 13.89
CA MET A 62 26.34 2.10 12.92
C MET A 62 27.33 3.27 12.98
N ASP A 63 27.16 4.21 13.92
CA ASP A 63 27.97 5.44 14.08
C ASP A 63 28.09 6.23 12.76
N LEU A 64 26.95 6.50 12.08
CA LEU A 64 26.90 7.20 10.80
C LEU A 64 26.31 8.61 10.96
N PRO A 65 26.88 9.65 10.28
CA PRO A 65 26.25 10.94 10.15
C PRO A 65 24.85 10.80 9.53
N PHE A 66 23.84 11.44 10.14
CA PHE A 66 22.44 11.27 9.76
C PHE A 66 21.87 12.52 9.10
N TYR A 67 21.37 12.38 7.87
CA TYR A 67 20.67 13.41 7.11
C TYR A 67 19.22 12.97 6.88
N GLU A 68 18.28 13.82 7.31
CA GLU A 68 16.86 13.57 7.12
C GLU A 68 16.32 14.50 6.03
N LEU A 69 15.80 13.91 4.97
CA LEU A 69 15.24 14.60 3.80
C LEU A 69 13.79 14.14 3.57
N ASN A 70 12.98 14.97 2.95
CA ASN A 70 11.62 14.60 2.55
C ASN A 70 11.51 14.68 1.02
N ALA A 71 11.02 13.60 0.39
CA ALA A 71 10.92 13.49 -1.06
C ALA A 71 10.12 14.63 -1.71
N THR A 72 9.11 15.17 -1.02
CA THR A 72 8.24 16.25 -1.55
C THR A 72 8.94 17.61 -1.66
N SER A 73 9.95 17.86 -0.82
CA SER A 73 10.72 19.11 -0.79
C SER A 73 12.16 18.93 -1.25
N LEU A 74 12.56 17.71 -1.59
CA LEU A 74 13.92 17.34 -1.96
C LEU A 74 14.34 18.01 -3.27
N LYS A 75 15.45 18.78 -3.21
CA LYS A 75 16.12 19.29 -4.39
C LYS A 75 17.36 18.46 -4.72
N ILE A 76 17.63 18.29 -6.00
CA ILE A 76 18.81 17.53 -6.48
C ILE A 76 20.10 18.16 -5.97
N GLU A 77 20.13 19.50 -5.85
CA GLU A 77 21.27 20.25 -5.32
C GLU A 77 21.60 19.89 -3.87
N ASP A 78 20.59 19.61 -3.04
CA ASP A 78 20.80 19.24 -1.64
C ASP A 78 21.46 17.86 -1.53
N LEU A 79 21.04 16.90 -2.35
CA LEU A 79 21.71 15.61 -2.47
C LEU A 79 23.17 15.78 -2.92
N ARG A 80 23.41 16.57 -3.97
CA ARG A 80 24.77 16.80 -4.49
C ARG A 80 25.69 17.43 -3.45
N LYS A 81 25.21 18.39 -2.65
CA LYS A 81 25.99 18.98 -1.55
C LYS A 81 26.43 17.93 -0.52
N ILE A 82 25.50 17.06 -0.10
CA ILE A 82 25.84 15.97 0.83
C ILE A 82 26.87 15.04 0.18
N PHE A 83 26.69 14.64 -1.05
CA PHE A 83 27.61 13.74 -1.75
C PHE A 83 29.01 14.34 -1.91
N GLU A 84 29.13 15.61 -2.28
CA GLU A 84 30.43 16.30 -2.39
C GLU A 84 31.13 16.41 -1.03
N GLN A 85 30.38 16.66 0.05
CA GLN A 85 30.93 16.73 1.41
C GLN A 85 31.59 15.40 1.84
N TYR A 86 31.05 14.25 1.41
CA TYR A 86 31.53 12.93 1.80
C TYR A 86 32.34 12.21 0.71
N LYS A 87 32.63 12.84 -0.41
CA LYS A 87 33.32 12.22 -1.56
C LYS A 87 34.69 11.61 -1.19
N ASN A 88 35.41 12.23 -0.25
CA ASN A 88 36.71 11.78 0.23
C ASN A 88 36.70 11.49 1.73
N ALA A 89 35.55 11.39 2.36
CA ALA A 89 35.44 11.10 3.79
C ALA A 89 35.66 9.61 4.06
N LEU A 90 36.28 9.30 5.20
CA LEU A 90 36.48 7.93 5.65
C LEU A 90 35.16 7.27 6.11
N GLN A 91 34.20 8.09 6.53
CA GLN A 91 32.91 7.66 7.02
C GLN A 91 31.80 8.08 6.05
N LYS A 92 30.96 7.14 5.65
CA LYS A 92 29.81 7.43 4.78
C LYS A 92 28.62 7.95 5.59
N PRO A 93 27.82 8.90 5.06
CA PRO A 93 26.60 9.33 5.71
C PRO A 93 25.46 8.35 5.50
N LEU A 94 24.50 8.33 6.43
CA LEU A 94 23.18 7.76 6.25
C LEU A 94 22.22 8.87 5.82
N ILE A 95 21.67 8.75 4.63
CA ILE A 95 20.64 9.65 4.10
C ILE A 95 19.28 8.95 4.26
N PHE A 96 18.46 9.49 5.14
CA PHE A 96 17.07 9.07 5.30
C PHE A 96 16.17 9.93 4.43
N ILE A 97 15.37 9.30 3.58
CA ILE A 97 14.41 9.99 2.70
C ILE A 97 13.01 9.55 3.08
N ASP A 98 12.23 10.46 3.63
CA ASP A 98 10.81 10.21 3.92
C ASP A 98 9.94 10.37 2.67
N GLU A 99 8.80 9.66 2.63
CA GLU A 99 7.85 9.65 1.50
C GLU A 99 8.48 9.26 0.15
N VAL A 100 9.38 8.25 0.13
CA VAL A 100 10.15 7.88 -1.08
C VAL A 100 9.29 7.51 -2.29
N HIS A 101 8.03 7.13 -2.09
CA HIS A 101 7.08 6.88 -3.18
C HIS A 101 6.78 8.14 -4.01
N ARG A 102 7.12 9.33 -3.51
CA ARG A 102 6.98 10.62 -4.19
C ARG A 102 8.23 11.08 -4.94
N LEU A 103 9.32 10.30 -4.90
CA LEU A 103 10.52 10.63 -5.64
C LEU A 103 10.27 10.59 -7.15
N ALA A 104 10.55 11.69 -7.83
CA ALA A 104 10.54 11.75 -9.28
C ALA A 104 11.67 10.88 -9.87
N LYS A 105 11.50 10.39 -11.10
CA LYS A 105 12.49 9.50 -11.75
C LYS A 105 13.89 10.14 -11.82
N ASN A 106 13.99 11.42 -12.14
CA ASN A 106 15.27 12.14 -12.17
C ASN A 106 15.95 12.22 -10.80
N GLN A 107 15.19 12.33 -9.70
CA GLN A 107 15.74 12.27 -8.34
C GLN A 107 16.26 10.86 -8.03
N GLN A 108 15.55 9.81 -8.45
CA GLN A 108 15.98 8.43 -8.29
C GLN A 108 17.27 8.14 -9.08
N GLU A 109 17.41 8.68 -10.30
CA GLU A 109 18.61 8.51 -11.13
C GLU A 109 19.86 9.15 -10.49
N VAL A 110 19.69 10.28 -9.79
CA VAL A 110 20.80 10.95 -9.07
C VAL A 110 21.31 10.11 -7.91
N LEU A 111 20.47 9.26 -7.29
CA LEU A 111 20.88 8.38 -6.19
C LEU A 111 21.71 7.18 -6.65
N LEU A 112 21.49 6.69 -7.87
CA LEU A 112 22.07 5.43 -8.35
C LEU A 112 23.60 5.36 -8.30
N PRO A 113 24.37 6.35 -8.78
CA PRO A 113 25.84 6.29 -8.74
C PRO A 113 26.39 6.17 -7.31
N PHE A 114 25.70 6.78 -6.33
CA PHE A 114 26.11 6.78 -4.93
C PHE A 114 25.70 5.49 -4.21
N MET A 115 24.64 4.85 -4.67
CA MET A 115 24.26 3.50 -4.23
C MET A 115 25.23 2.45 -4.79
N GLU A 116 25.66 2.59 -6.04
CA GLU A 116 26.56 1.64 -6.71
C GLU A 116 27.95 1.62 -6.10
N ASN A 117 28.51 2.76 -5.77
CA ASN A 117 29.85 2.87 -5.17
C ASN A 117 29.84 2.81 -3.62
N ASN A 118 28.66 2.62 -2.98
CA ASN A 118 28.47 2.57 -1.54
C ASN A 118 29.04 3.80 -0.77
N SER A 119 29.12 4.95 -1.43
CA SER A 119 29.62 6.18 -0.80
C SER A 119 28.63 6.76 0.24
N VAL A 120 27.39 6.32 0.22
CA VAL A 120 26.34 6.67 1.18
C VAL A 120 25.56 5.43 1.56
N LEU A 121 24.87 5.45 2.72
CA LEU A 121 23.82 4.51 3.05
C LEU A 121 22.47 5.21 2.88
N ILE A 122 21.61 4.69 2.00
CA ILE A 122 20.26 5.24 1.78
C ILE A 122 19.26 4.39 2.52
N ILE A 123 18.46 5.04 3.37
CA ILE A 123 17.25 4.46 3.97
C ILE A 123 16.07 5.32 3.55
N GLY A 124 15.09 4.71 2.89
CA GLY A 124 13.86 5.37 2.51
C GLY A 124 12.69 4.92 3.36
N ALA A 125 11.71 5.82 3.58
CA ALA A 125 10.45 5.48 4.23
C ALA A 125 9.26 5.80 3.33
N SER A 126 8.21 4.97 3.42
CA SER A 126 6.96 5.13 2.68
C SER A 126 5.77 4.65 3.51
N THR A 127 4.62 5.24 3.29
CA THR A 127 3.33 4.71 3.77
C THR A 127 2.79 3.61 2.87
N GLU A 128 3.21 3.57 1.61
CA GLU A 128 2.83 2.58 0.60
C GLU A 128 4.03 1.67 0.28
N ASN A 129 3.77 0.48 -0.26
CA ASN A 129 4.86 -0.39 -0.70
C ASN A 129 5.65 0.29 -1.84
N PRO A 130 6.92 0.68 -1.63
CA PRO A 130 7.69 1.44 -2.59
C PRO A 130 8.15 0.61 -3.80
N PHE A 131 7.90 -0.69 -3.80
CA PHE A 131 8.24 -1.57 -4.92
C PHE A 131 7.68 -1.10 -6.27
N PHE A 132 6.50 -0.46 -6.27
CA PHE A 132 5.83 0.01 -7.48
C PHE A 132 6.26 1.42 -7.91
N SER A 133 6.80 2.22 -6.99
CA SER A 133 7.23 3.60 -7.26
C SER A 133 8.73 3.74 -7.53
N LEU A 134 9.54 2.80 -7.03
CA LEU A 134 10.98 2.80 -7.24
C LEU A 134 11.36 2.10 -8.56
N THR A 135 12.38 2.64 -9.23
CA THR A 135 12.95 2.04 -10.45
C THR A 135 13.56 0.67 -10.15
N SER A 136 13.63 -0.19 -11.18
CA SER A 136 14.23 -1.52 -11.06
C SER A 136 15.71 -1.45 -10.62
N ALA A 137 16.42 -0.42 -11.03
CA ALA A 137 17.83 -0.20 -10.69
C ALA A 137 18.01 0.06 -9.18
N ILE A 138 17.14 0.84 -8.53
CA ILE A 138 17.15 1.05 -7.07
C ILE A 138 16.74 -0.23 -6.35
N ARG A 139 15.67 -0.88 -6.81
CA ARG A 139 15.15 -2.11 -6.18
C ARG A 139 16.17 -3.24 -6.13
N SER A 140 16.94 -3.43 -7.21
CA SER A 140 17.97 -4.49 -7.27
C SER A 140 19.15 -4.27 -6.32
N ARG A 141 19.30 -3.07 -5.76
CA ARG A 141 20.39 -2.67 -4.86
C ARG A 141 19.95 -2.43 -3.41
N SER A 142 18.71 -2.75 -3.09
CA SER A 142 18.13 -2.42 -1.79
C SER A 142 17.30 -3.56 -1.21
N MET A 143 17.14 -3.54 0.10
CA MET A 143 16.26 -4.43 0.85
C MET A 143 14.97 -3.70 1.22
N LEU A 144 13.87 -4.45 1.30
CA LEU A 144 12.58 -3.96 1.75
C LEU A 144 12.25 -4.53 3.12
N PHE A 145 11.82 -3.67 4.04
CA PHE A 145 11.36 -4.05 5.37
C PHE A 145 9.97 -3.48 5.61
N GLU A 146 9.05 -4.36 5.95
CA GLU A 146 7.68 -3.99 6.29
C GLU A 146 7.57 -3.71 7.79
N LEU A 147 6.97 -2.57 8.14
CA LEU A 147 6.60 -2.22 9.50
C LEU A 147 5.08 -2.35 9.65
N PHE A 148 4.66 -2.98 10.73
CA PHE A 148 3.26 -3.19 11.03
C PHE A 148 2.69 -2.09 11.93
N PRO A 149 1.35 -1.89 11.95
CA PRO A 149 0.70 -1.09 12.97
C PRO A 149 1.09 -1.60 14.36
N ILE A 150 1.28 -0.68 15.30
CA ILE A 150 1.65 -1.08 16.66
C ILE A 150 0.41 -1.65 17.37
N SER A 151 0.52 -2.85 17.92
CA SER A 151 -0.58 -3.49 18.62
C SER A 151 -1.00 -2.70 19.87
N ASN A 152 -2.28 -2.81 20.26
CA ASN A 152 -2.77 -2.16 21.47
C ASN A 152 -1.96 -2.56 22.72
N ASN A 153 -1.56 -3.83 22.82
CA ASN A 153 -0.73 -4.32 23.91
C ASN A 153 0.67 -3.68 23.93
N SER A 154 1.23 -3.42 22.75
CA SER A 154 2.52 -2.77 22.60
C SER A 154 2.45 -1.25 22.84
N LEU A 155 1.32 -0.60 22.58
CA LEU A 155 1.11 0.82 22.86
C LEU A 155 0.95 1.11 24.37
N LYS A 156 0.41 0.17 25.17
CA LYS A 156 0.19 0.35 26.62
C LYS A 156 1.47 0.80 27.37
N PRO A 157 2.61 0.13 27.27
CA PRO A 157 3.85 0.56 27.95
C PRO A 157 4.31 1.94 27.50
N LEU A 158 4.14 2.30 26.22
CA LEU A 158 4.51 3.62 25.73
C LEU A 158 3.60 4.70 26.31
N LEU A 159 2.29 4.47 26.39
CA LEU A 159 1.33 5.37 27.01
C LEU A 159 1.64 5.55 28.50
N GLN A 160 1.92 4.48 29.24
CA GLN A 160 2.28 4.54 30.64
C GLN A 160 3.54 5.39 30.88
N ARG A 161 4.58 5.23 30.04
CA ARG A 161 5.77 6.09 30.10
C ARG A 161 5.43 7.56 29.87
N ALA A 162 4.51 7.86 28.94
CA ALA A 162 4.07 9.23 28.69
C ALA A 162 3.34 9.83 29.89
N ILE A 163 2.38 9.11 30.46
CA ILE A 163 1.62 9.52 31.66
C ILE A 163 2.58 9.78 32.83
N LEU A 164 3.50 8.89 33.12
CA LEU A 164 4.47 9.01 34.20
C LEU A 164 5.43 10.19 34.00
N SER A 165 5.93 10.38 32.76
CA SER A 165 6.89 11.45 32.44
C SER A 165 6.36 12.86 32.67
N ALA A 166 5.03 13.02 32.60
CA ALA A 166 4.35 14.32 32.80
C ALA A 166 3.53 14.37 34.08
N SER A 167 3.63 13.35 34.95
CA SER A 167 2.86 13.27 36.21
C SER A 167 1.34 13.45 36.00
N LEU A 168 0.80 12.84 34.94
CA LEU A 168 -0.61 12.92 34.60
C LEU A 168 -1.40 11.85 35.36
N PHE A 169 -2.67 12.17 35.65
CA PHE A 169 -3.66 11.19 36.07
C PHE A 169 -4.60 10.92 34.90
N CYS A 170 -4.58 9.71 34.36
CA CYS A 170 -5.38 9.31 33.23
C CYS A 170 -6.23 8.09 33.62
N LYS A 171 -7.56 8.23 33.60
CA LYS A 171 -8.48 7.15 33.94
C LYS A 171 -8.34 5.98 32.97
N ASP A 172 -8.67 4.76 33.41
CA ASP A 172 -8.48 3.53 32.61
C ASP A 172 -9.26 3.55 31.31
N ASP A 173 -10.51 4.03 31.32
CA ASP A 173 -11.36 4.21 30.14
C ASP A 173 -10.78 5.24 29.15
N ALA A 174 -10.15 6.29 29.65
CA ALA A 174 -9.43 7.28 28.85
C ALA A 174 -8.16 6.69 28.22
N GLN A 175 -7.42 5.85 28.96
CA GLN A 175 -6.24 5.15 28.41
C GLN A 175 -6.64 4.17 27.32
N GLU A 176 -7.70 3.39 27.51
CA GLU A 176 -8.25 2.49 26.49
C GLU A 176 -8.69 3.26 25.24
N TYR A 177 -9.32 4.40 25.42
CA TYR A 177 -9.72 5.28 24.32
C TYR A 177 -8.52 5.84 23.55
N LEU A 178 -7.47 6.32 24.23
CA LEU A 178 -6.23 6.81 23.61
C LEU A 178 -5.60 5.74 22.71
N ILE A 179 -5.50 4.52 23.20
CA ILE A 179 -4.95 3.40 22.48
C ILE A 179 -5.84 3.01 21.29
N ALA A 180 -7.13 2.78 21.54
CA ALA A 180 -8.07 2.34 20.51
C ALA A 180 -8.24 3.38 19.40
N SER A 181 -8.33 4.68 19.76
CA SER A 181 -8.50 5.75 18.78
C SER A 181 -7.25 6.05 17.96
N SER A 182 -6.07 5.56 18.38
CA SER A 182 -4.81 5.75 17.65
C SER A 182 -4.68 4.86 16.41
N GLY A 183 -5.33 3.70 16.44
CA GLY A 183 -5.25 2.72 15.36
C GLY A 183 -3.85 2.20 15.08
N GLY A 184 -3.04 2.05 16.11
CA GLY A 184 -1.65 1.58 15.96
C GLY A 184 -0.66 2.69 15.58
N ASP A 185 -1.11 3.95 15.52
CA ASP A 185 -0.24 5.13 15.33
C ASP A 185 0.17 5.71 16.68
N ALA A 186 1.42 5.41 17.11
CA ALA A 186 1.95 5.92 18.38
C ALA A 186 2.04 7.46 18.40
N ARG A 187 2.30 8.11 17.27
CA ARG A 187 2.37 9.57 17.17
C ARG A 187 1.00 10.19 17.43
N ALA A 188 -0.05 9.63 16.82
CA ALA A 188 -1.42 10.10 17.02
C ALA A 188 -1.89 9.94 18.47
N MET A 189 -1.56 8.81 19.11
CA MET A 189 -1.84 8.57 20.53
C MET A 189 -1.14 9.60 21.42
N LEU A 190 0.15 9.80 21.24
CA LEU A 190 0.96 10.72 22.06
C LEU A 190 0.52 12.18 21.84
N LYS A 191 0.17 12.57 20.60
CA LYS A 191 -0.32 13.94 20.34
C LYS A 191 -1.68 14.20 20.96
N LEU A 192 -2.62 13.24 20.96
CA LEU A 192 -3.90 13.40 21.63
C LEU A 192 -3.71 13.54 23.15
N LEU A 193 -2.83 12.73 23.76
CA LEU A 193 -2.46 12.87 25.15
C LEU A 193 -1.83 14.25 25.46
N GLU A 194 -0.94 14.73 24.59
CA GLU A 194 -0.30 16.04 24.69
C GLU A 194 -1.34 17.18 24.67
N PHE A 195 -2.28 17.15 23.74
CA PHE A 195 -3.35 18.15 23.70
C PHE A 195 -4.20 18.13 24.96
N ALA A 196 -4.59 16.95 25.46
CA ALA A 196 -5.34 16.82 26.69
C ALA A 196 -4.54 17.35 27.90
N SER A 197 -3.25 17.02 28.00
CA SER A 197 -2.36 17.44 29.10
C SER A 197 -2.11 18.95 29.15
N ASN A 198 -2.27 19.66 28.02
CA ASN A 198 -2.20 21.12 28.00
C ASN A 198 -3.47 21.79 28.58
N ILE A 199 -4.56 21.05 28.75
CA ILE A 199 -5.82 21.54 29.33
C ILE A 199 -5.89 21.22 30.81
N THR A 200 -5.59 19.97 31.18
CA THR A 200 -5.64 19.49 32.57
C THR A 200 -4.67 18.34 32.81
N THR A 201 -4.27 18.16 34.07
CA THR A 201 -3.48 16.99 34.51
C THR A 201 -4.35 15.75 34.79
N GLU A 202 -5.66 15.91 34.96
CA GLU A 202 -6.62 14.82 35.13
C GLU A 202 -7.36 14.60 33.83
N ILE A 203 -7.01 13.50 33.15
CA ILE A 203 -7.50 13.19 31.80
C ILE A 203 -8.59 12.13 31.91
N ASP A 204 -9.77 12.47 31.44
CA ASP A 204 -10.92 11.57 31.36
C ASP A 204 -11.41 11.39 29.91
N LEU A 205 -12.36 10.47 29.76
CA LEU A 205 -12.90 10.08 28.45
C LEU A 205 -13.65 11.24 27.77
N ASP A 206 -14.37 12.07 28.52
CA ASP A 206 -15.18 13.17 27.97
C ASP A 206 -14.29 14.26 27.37
N LEU A 207 -13.18 14.59 28.04
CA LEU A 207 -12.17 15.48 27.51
C LEU A 207 -11.58 14.95 26.19
N LEU A 208 -11.19 13.67 26.15
CA LEU A 208 -10.61 13.09 24.95
C LEU A 208 -11.59 13.05 23.78
N LYS A 209 -12.86 12.73 24.04
CA LYS A 209 -13.93 12.78 23.03
C LYS A 209 -14.20 14.19 22.54
N SER A 210 -14.10 15.21 23.40
CA SER A 210 -14.26 16.61 22.99
C SER A 210 -13.15 17.08 22.05
N LEU A 211 -11.92 16.60 22.27
CA LEU A 211 -10.76 16.88 21.41
C LEU A 211 -10.77 16.08 20.11
N ARG A 212 -11.33 14.88 20.13
CA ARG A 212 -11.42 13.98 18.99
C ARG A 212 -12.76 13.25 19.00
N PRO A 213 -13.84 13.89 18.48
CA PRO A 213 -15.21 13.38 18.59
C PRO A 213 -15.44 12.02 17.93
N ASN A 214 -14.66 11.67 16.90
CA ASN A 214 -14.80 10.46 16.11
C ASN A 214 -13.64 9.50 16.34
N ALA A 215 -13.68 8.76 17.46
CA ALA A 215 -12.74 7.64 17.67
C ALA A 215 -12.81 6.60 16.54
N LEU A 216 -13.98 6.43 15.90
CA LEU A 216 -14.17 5.55 14.75
C LEU A 216 -13.43 6.01 13.48
N SER A 217 -13.25 7.33 13.30
CA SER A 217 -12.53 7.88 12.13
C SER A 217 -11.01 7.76 12.21
N ALA A 218 -10.47 7.48 13.41
CA ALA A 218 -9.02 7.34 13.60
C ALA A 218 -8.60 5.99 14.17
N GLY A 219 -9.52 5.22 14.73
CA GLY A 219 -9.27 3.94 15.39
C GLY A 219 -9.66 2.71 14.60
N SER A 220 -10.21 2.87 13.39
CA SER A 220 -10.40 1.74 12.45
C SER A 220 -9.11 1.35 11.73
N SER A 221 -7.99 1.96 12.08
CA SER A 221 -6.67 1.55 11.63
C SER A 221 -5.98 0.55 12.56
N GLU A 222 -6.70 -0.40 13.17
CA GLU A 222 -6.13 -1.74 13.11
C GLU A 222 -6.07 -2.02 11.61
N ALA A 223 -4.88 -2.06 11.04
CA ALA A 223 -4.74 -2.41 9.63
C ALA A 223 -5.51 -3.71 9.35
N GLY A 224 -5.65 -4.59 10.35
CA GLY A 224 -6.53 -5.74 10.33
C GLY A 224 -8.01 -5.37 10.13
N VAL A 225 -8.60 -4.52 10.96
CA VAL A 225 -10.04 -4.16 10.88
C VAL A 225 -10.37 -3.40 9.61
N HIS A 226 -9.47 -2.50 9.16
CA HIS A 226 -9.62 -1.79 7.89
C HIS A 226 -9.58 -2.76 6.69
N TYR A 227 -8.60 -3.65 6.64
CA TYR A 227 -8.52 -4.69 5.62
C TYR A 227 -9.68 -5.68 5.72
N ASP A 228 -10.14 -6.01 6.94
CA ASP A 228 -11.28 -6.88 7.16
C ASP A 228 -12.59 -6.24 6.70
N LEU A 229 -12.83 -4.95 6.95
CA LEU A 229 -14.00 -4.22 6.48
C LEU A 229 -14.00 -4.11 4.94
N THR A 230 -12.85 -3.77 4.35
CA THR A 230 -12.71 -3.73 2.89
C THR A 230 -12.94 -5.12 2.29
N SER A 231 -12.37 -6.16 2.89
CA SER A 231 -12.55 -7.55 2.49
C SER A 231 -14.00 -8.00 2.66
N ALA A 232 -14.68 -7.60 3.74
CA ALA A 232 -16.08 -7.89 3.97
C ALA A 232 -16.99 -7.23 2.92
N MET A 233 -16.76 -5.96 2.59
CA MET A 233 -17.46 -5.27 1.51
C MET A 233 -17.26 -5.99 0.17
N ILE A 234 -16.04 -6.31 -0.20
CA ILE A 234 -15.72 -7.03 -1.44
C ILE A 234 -16.41 -8.40 -1.47
N LYS A 235 -16.35 -9.17 -0.37
CA LYS A 235 -16.96 -10.50 -0.27
C LYS A 235 -18.49 -10.43 -0.33
N SER A 236 -19.11 -9.42 0.27
CA SER A 236 -20.56 -9.19 0.19
C SER A 236 -20.99 -8.87 -1.24
N ILE A 237 -20.28 -7.99 -1.94
CA ILE A 237 -20.54 -7.69 -3.36
C ILE A 237 -20.35 -8.94 -4.23
N ARG A 238 -19.29 -9.71 -4.00
CA ARG A 238 -19.04 -10.99 -4.68
C ARG A 238 -20.15 -12.01 -4.42
N GLY A 239 -20.65 -12.04 -3.18
CA GLY A 239 -21.78 -12.90 -2.78
C GLY A 239 -23.16 -12.39 -3.20
N SER A 240 -23.24 -11.21 -3.85
CA SER A 240 -24.50 -10.57 -4.25
C SER A 240 -25.46 -10.23 -3.08
N ASP A 241 -24.89 -9.98 -1.89
CA ASP A 241 -25.63 -9.46 -0.74
C ASP A 241 -25.57 -7.92 -0.77
N LEU A 242 -26.68 -7.29 -1.20
CA LEU A 242 -26.78 -5.85 -1.38
C LEU A 242 -26.72 -5.11 -0.04
N ASP A 243 -27.46 -5.58 0.95
CA ASP A 243 -27.57 -4.91 2.25
C ASP A 243 -26.26 -4.99 3.03
N ALA A 244 -25.59 -6.14 3.05
CA ALA A 244 -24.27 -6.27 3.62
C ALA A 244 -23.22 -5.41 2.89
N SER A 245 -23.31 -5.31 1.56
CA SER A 245 -22.42 -4.46 0.77
C SER A 245 -22.54 -2.99 1.15
N ILE A 246 -23.76 -2.47 1.31
CA ILE A 246 -24.02 -1.10 1.74
C ILE A 246 -23.66 -0.90 3.20
N TYR A 247 -23.92 -1.87 4.08
CA TYR A 247 -23.54 -1.79 5.48
C TYR A 247 -22.02 -1.65 5.66
N TYR A 248 -21.22 -2.49 5.00
CA TYR A 248 -19.77 -2.40 5.09
C TYR A 248 -19.20 -1.17 4.38
N LEU A 249 -19.83 -0.70 3.28
CA LEU A 249 -19.50 0.58 2.66
C LEU A 249 -19.70 1.74 3.64
N ALA A 250 -20.87 1.79 4.32
CA ALA A 250 -21.16 2.81 5.32
C ALA A 250 -20.14 2.78 6.47
N ARG A 251 -19.76 1.60 6.95
CA ARG A 251 -18.73 1.45 7.99
C ARG A 251 -17.37 1.95 7.55
N LEU A 252 -16.97 1.74 6.29
CA LEU A 252 -15.72 2.28 5.74
C LEU A 252 -15.77 3.82 5.68
N ILE A 253 -16.89 4.40 5.25
CA ILE A 253 -17.08 5.85 5.16
C ILE A 253 -17.04 6.48 6.56
N GLU A 254 -17.81 5.96 7.52
CA GLU A 254 -17.83 6.43 8.89
C GLU A 254 -16.49 6.21 9.61
N GLY A 255 -15.74 5.17 9.21
CA GLY A 255 -14.37 4.92 9.64
C GLY A 255 -13.34 5.89 9.06
N GLY A 256 -13.75 6.85 8.23
CA GLY A 256 -12.88 7.88 7.65
C GLY A 256 -12.09 7.43 6.42
N GLU A 257 -12.49 6.32 5.80
CA GLU A 257 -11.81 5.85 4.59
C GLU A 257 -12.03 6.81 3.42
N SER A 258 -10.98 7.06 2.66
CA SER A 258 -11.08 7.97 1.52
C SER A 258 -11.97 7.41 0.40
N ALA A 259 -12.77 8.28 -0.22
CA ALA A 259 -13.63 7.91 -1.34
C ALA A 259 -12.81 7.32 -2.51
N ASP A 260 -11.61 7.84 -2.74
CA ASP A 260 -10.69 7.35 -3.78
C ASP A 260 -10.19 5.92 -3.51
N PHE A 261 -9.89 5.59 -2.25
CA PHE A 261 -9.49 4.23 -1.89
C PHE A 261 -10.62 3.24 -2.17
N ILE A 262 -11.82 3.54 -1.66
CA ILE A 262 -13.01 2.69 -1.86
C ILE A 262 -13.28 2.51 -3.36
N ALA A 263 -13.27 3.60 -4.12
CA ALA A 263 -13.50 3.56 -5.57
C ALA A 263 -12.47 2.68 -6.29
N ARG A 264 -11.17 2.81 -5.99
CA ARG A 264 -10.12 1.95 -6.56
C ARG A 264 -10.38 0.46 -6.30
N ARG A 265 -10.80 0.11 -5.07
CA ARG A 265 -11.14 -1.29 -4.73
C ARG A 265 -12.33 -1.81 -5.52
N LEU A 266 -13.34 -0.99 -5.74
CA LEU A 266 -14.51 -1.34 -6.56
C LEU A 266 -14.17 -1.49 -8.05
N VAL A 267 -13.24 -0.68 -8.58
CA VAL A 267 -12.72 -0.85 -9.97
C VAL A 267 -12.02 -2.20 -10.14
N ILE A 268 -11.17 -2.58 -9.18
CA ILE A 268 -10.50 -3.88 -9.21
C ILE A 268 -11.54 -5.01 -9.17
N LEU A 269 -12.51 -4.95 -8.23
CA LEU A 269 -13.57 -5.93 -8.11
C LEU A 269 -14.42 -6.05 -9.39
N ALA A 270 -14.71 -4.93 -10.05
CA ALA A 270 -15.44 -4.94 -11.31
C ALA A 270 -14.73 -5.76 -12.40
N SER A 271 -13.41 -5.73 -12.44
CA SER A 271 -12.60 -6.51 -13.38
C SER A 271 -12.37 -7.96 -12.91
N GLU A 272 -12.12 -8.15 -11.61
CA GLU A 272 -11.75 -9.44 -11.03
C GLU A 272 -12.95 -10.39 -10.90
N ASP A 273 -14.07 -9.90 -10.36
CA ASP A 273 -15.21 -10.74 -9.97
C ASP A 273 -16.39 -10.68 -10.94
N ILE A 274 -16.58 -9.57 -11.66
CA ILE A 274 -17.65 -9.41 -12.65
C ILE A 274 -17.11 -9.65 -14.06
N GLY A 275 -15.99 -9.02 -14.39
CA GLY A 275 -15.26 -9.25 -15.63
C GLY A 275 -16.16 -9.13 -16.87
N ASN A 276 -16.00 -10.06 -17.80
CA ASN A 276 -16.75 -10.09 -19.05
C ASN A 276 -18.19 -10.62 -18.91
N ALA A 277 -18.63 -11.05 -17.72
CA ALA A 277 -20.03 -11.36 -17.49
C ALA A 277 -20.93 -10.11 -17.59
N ASN A 278 -20.39 -8.94 -17.21
CA ASN A 278 -21.01 -7.64 -17.43
C ASN A 278 -19.94 -6.56 -17.73
N PRO A 279 -19.58 -6.34 -19.02
CA PRO A 279 -18.55 -5.36 -19.41
C PRO A 279 -18.82 -3.92 -18.95
N GLN A 280 -20.08 -3.55 -18.72
CA GLN A 280 -20.44 -2.22 -18.22
C GLN A 280 -19.95 -1.97 -16.79
N ALA A 281 -19.68 -3.00 -16.02
CA ALA A 281 -19.23 -2.90 -14.63
C ALA A 281 -17.93 -2.10 -14.50
N LEU A 282 -16.92 -2.41 -15.32
CA LEU A 282 -15.65 -1.68 -15.32
C LEU A 282 -15.81 -0.22 -15.80
N ILE A 283 -16.66 0.02 -16.80
CA ILE A 283 -16.93 1.37 -17.32
C ILE A 283 -17.57 2.24 -16.23
N LEU A 284 -18.60 1.73 -15.56
CA LEU A 284 -19.26 2.45 -14.46
C LEU A 284 -18.32 2.65 -13.27
N ALA A 285 -17.52 1.65 -12.90
CA ALA A 285 -16.58 1.76 -11.81
C ALA A 285 -15.50 2.81 -12.09
N SER A 286 -14.97 2.86 -13.32
CA SER A 286 -13.99 3.87 -13.73
C SER A 286 -14.59 5.28 -13.75
N SER A 287 -15.82 5.43 -14.23
CA SER A 287 -16.56 6.70 -14.20
C SER A 287 -16.83 7.17 -12.77
N ALA A 288 -17.26 6.26 -11.90
CA ALA A 288 -17.47 6.56 -10.48
C ALA A 288 -16.17 7.00 -9.79
N MET A 289 -15.04 6.31 -10.04
CA MET A 289 -13.74 6.67 -9.49
C MET A 289 -13.33 8.10 -9.90
N MET A 290 -13.49 8.46 -11.18
CA MET A 290 -13.20 9.83 -11.63
C MET A 290 -14.12 10.88 -11.01
N SER A 291 -15.40 10.52 -10.78
CA SER A 291 -16.37 11.43 -10.17
C SER A 291 -16.09 11.67 -8.70
N VAL A 292 -15.87 10.62 -7.92
CA VAL A 292 -15.62 10.75 -6.47
C VAL A 292 -14.32 11.50 -6.19
N SER A 293 -13.29 11.34 -7.03
CA SER A 293 -12.02 12.08 -6.91
C SER A 293 -12.18 13.60 -7.08
N LYS A 294 -13.21 14.04 -7.83
CA LYS A 294 -13.49 15.47 -8.05
C LYS A 294 -14.48 16.04 -7.06
N ILE A 295 -15.42 15.24 -6.60
CA ILE A 295 -16.55 15.69 -5.77
C ILE A 295 -16.17 15.60 -4.29
N GLY A 296 -15.60 14.48 -3.83
CA GLY A 296 -15.29 14.25 -2.42
C GLY A 296 -16.54 14.01 -1.55
N TYR A 297 -16.30 13.85 -0.24
CA TYR A 297 -17.38 13.73 0.74
C TYR A 297 -17.98 15.10 1.06
N PRO A 298 -19.30 15.17 1.41
CA PRO A 298 -20.20 14.04 1.69
C PRO A 298 -20.88 13.40 0.47
N GLU A 299 -20.88 14.00 -0.72
CA GLU A 299 -21.66 13.55 -1.88
C GLU A 299 -21.10 12.27 -2.53
N ALA A 300 -19.79 12.03 -2.45
CA ALA A 300 -19.15 10.82 -2.98
C ALA A 300 -19.80 9.53 -2.48
N ARG A 301 -20.40 9.52 -1.26
CA ARG A 301 -21.10 8.35 -0.71
C ARG A 301 -22.25 7.87 -1.60
N ILE A 302 -22.94 8.81 -2.30
CA ILE A 302 -24.09 8.50 -3.17
C ILE A 302 -23.60 7.72 -4.41
N ILE A 303 -22.50 8.18 -5.01
CA ILE A 303 -21.90 7.57 -6.19
C ILE A 303 -21.36 6.17 -5.83
N LEU A 304 -20.67 6.05 -4.68
CA LEU A 304 -20.13 4.78 -4.20
C LEU A 304 -21.25 3.77 -3.88
N SER A 305 -22.36 4.23 -3.28
CA SER A 305 -23.52 3.39 -2.99
C SER A 305 -24.17 2.86 -4.26
N GLN A 306 -24.41 3.73 -5.26
CA GLN A 306 -24.94 3.32 -6.57
C GLN A 306 -24.04 2.26 -7.22
N LEU A 307 -22.73 2.49 -7.22
CA LEU A 307 -21.76 1.56 -7.79
C LEU A 307 -21.78 0.21 -7.05
N ALA A 308 -21.74 0.22 -5.71
CA ALA A 308 -21.75 -1.00 -4.90
C ALA A 308 -22.99 -1.86 -5.18
N ILE A 309 -24.19 -1.25 -5.24
CA ILE A 309 -25.44 -1.93 -5.58
C ILE A 309 -25.36 -2.53 -6.99
N TYR A 310 -24.90 -1.76 -7.97
CA TYR A 310 -24.76 -2.24 -9.35
C TYR A 310 -23.81 -3.43 -9.46
N LEU A 311 -22.65 -3.37 -8.78
CA LEU A 311 -21.68 -4.46 -8.78
C LEU A 311 -22.21 -5.69 -8.04
N ALA A 312 -22.91 -5.51 -6.91
CA ALA A 312 -23.51 -6.61 -6.15
C ALA A 312 -24.59 -7.33 -6.94
N SER A 313 -25.40 -6.60 -7.71
CA SER A 313 -26.48 -7.17 -8.55
C SER A 313 -26.01 -7.70 -9.92
N SER A 314 -24.76 -7.48 -10.32
CA SER A 314 -24.22 -7.95 -11.60
C SER A 314 -23.92 -9.46 -11.59
N PRO A 315 -24.04 -10.15 -12.75
CA PRO A 315 -23.54 -11.52 -12.87
C PRO A 315 -22.01 -11.56 -12.64
N LYS A 316 -21.51 -12.66 -12.08
CA LYS A 316 -20.12 -12.79 -11.62
C LYS A 316 -19.32 -13.75 -12.51
N SER A 317 -18.18 -13.29 -13.04
CA SER A 317 -17.18 -14.15 -13.66
C SER A 317 -15.77 -13.65 -13.42
N ASN A 318 -14.92 -14.54 -12.98
CA ASN A 318 -13.49 -14.30 -12.79
C ASN A 318 -12.63 -14.96 -13.88
N SER A 319 -13.21 -15.27 -15.04
CA SER A 319 -12.53 -15.98 -16.13
C SER A 319 -11.27 -15.25 -16.61
N ALA A 320 -11.34 -13.91 -16.76
CA ALA A 320 -10.19 -13.09 -17.17
C ALA A 320 -9.09 -13.07 -16.12
N TYR A 321 -9.43 -12.96 -14.82
CA TYR A 321 -8.49 -13.00 -13.72
C TYR A 321 -7.76 -14.34 -13.65
N LEU A 322 -8.48 -15.45 -13.75
CA LEU A 322 -7.89 -16.80 -13.74
C LEU A 322 -6.98 -17.01 -14.96
N ALA A 323 -7.41 -16.57 -16.15
CA ALA A 323 -6.65 -16.73 -17.37
C ALA A 323 -5.28 -16.03 -17.33
N ILE A 324 -5.23 -14.78 -16.87
CA ILE A 324 -3.94 -14.06 -16.78
C ILE A 324 -3.02 -14.64 -15.70
N ASN A 325 -3.58 -15.09 -14.56
CA ASN A 325 -2.77 -15.71 -13.52
C ASN A 325 -2.17 -17.04 -13.97
N GLU A 326 -2.97 -17.92 -14.60
CA GLU A 326 -2.51 -19.20 -15.15
C GLU A 326 -1.42 -18.98 -16.22
N ALA A 327 -1.58 -17.96 -17.08
CA ALA A 327 -0.58 -17.61 -18.08
C ALA A 327 0.72 -17.08 -17.47
N LEU A 328 0.62 -16.18 -16.47
CA LEU A 328 1.79 -15.64 -15.76
C LEU A 328 2.55 -16.72 -15.01
N ASP A 329 1.85 -17.63 -14.33
CA ASP A 329 2.48 -18.73 -13.61
C ASP A 329 3.16 -19.72 -14.57
N SER A 330 2.55 -19.98 -15.73
CA SER A 330 3.17 -20.82 -16.77
C SER A 330 4.48 -20.21 -17.29
N VAL A 331 4.50 -18.92 -17.55
CA VAL A 331 5.71 -18.20 -17.99
C VAL A 331 6.78 -18.20 -16.90
N LYS A 332 6.41 -17.94 -15.64
CA LYS A 332 7.34 -17.99 -14.49
C LYS A 332 7.95 -19.39 -14.31
N ASN A 333 7.18 -20.43 -14.59
CA ASN A 333 7.62 -21.82 -14.52
C ASN A 333 8.38 -22.28 -15.78
N GLY A 334 8.78 -21.34 -16.65
CA GLY A 334 9.66 -21.62 -17.79
C GLY A 334 8.95 -21.99 -19.09
N LEU A 335 7.63 -21.80 -19.21
CA LEU A 335 6.93 -21.96 -20.47
C LEU A 335 7.24 -20.79 -21.40
N ILE A 336 8.30 -20.90 -22.19
CA ILE A 336 8.70 -19.92 -23.20
C ILE A 336 8.54 -20.54 -24.58
N LEU A 337 7.56 -20.08 -25.34
CA LEU A 337 7.30 -20.53 -26.71
C LEU A 337 7.92 -19.58 -27.73
N ASN A 338 8.35 -20.09 -28.87
CA ASN A 338 8.79 -19.25 -29.98
C ASN A 338 7.60 -18.54 -30.63
N ILE A 339 7.83 -17.31 -31.09
CA ILE A 339 6.83 -16.56 -31.84
C ILE A 339 6.71 -17.13 -33.24
N PRO A 340 5.54 -17.57 -33.70
CA PRO A 340 5.34 -18.05 -35.07
C PRO A 340 5.76 -17.03 -36.12
N LYS A 341 6.46 -17.46 -37.15
CA LYS A 341 7.04 -16.57 -38.18
C LYS A 341 6.01 -15.69 -38.89
N ASN A 342 4.80 -16.19 -39.07
CA ASN A 342 3.70 -15.46 -39.72
C ASN A 342 3.23 -14.23 -38.93
N ILE A 343 3.45 -14.14 -37.59
CA ILE A 343 3.06 -13.02 -36.74
C ILE A 343 4.24 -12.18 -36.25
N THR A 344 5.45 -12.44 -36.74
CA THR A 344 6.62 -11.58 -36.45
C THR A 344 6.57 -10.28 -37.27
N GLN A 345 7.39 -9.28 -36.90
CA GLN A 345 7.49 -8.02 -37.67
C GLN A 345 7.86 -8.21 -39.14
N GLN A 346 8.55 -9.29 -39.48
CA GLN A 346 8.89 -9.66 -40.88
C GLN A 346 7.66 -10.10 -41.70
N ASN A 347 6.54 -10.33 -41.04
CA ASN A 347 5.18 -10.53 -41.59
C ASN A 347 5.10 -11.41 -42.83
N ARG A 348 5.81 -12.52 -42.84
CA ARG A 348 5.78 -13.47 -43.98
C ARG A 348 4.67 -14.51 -43.77
N GLY A 349 3.54 -14.32 -44.48
CA GLY A 349 2.44 -15.28 -44.49
C GLY A 349 1.36 -15.04 -43.42
N TYR A 350 1.29 -13.85 -42.85
CA TYR A 350 0.15 -13.44 -41.98
C TYR A 350 -1.09 -13.23 -42.83
N LEU A 351 -2.16 -13.93 -42.49
CA LEU A 351 -3.47 -13.74 -43.09
C LEU A 351 -4.21 -12.67 -42.28
N TYR A 352 -4.56 -11.55 -42.96
CA TYR A 352 -5.24 -10.44 -42.29
C TYR A 352 -6.76 -10.72 -42.16
N PRO A 353 -7.30 -10.91 -40.95
CA PRO A 353 -8.66 -11.38 -40.73
C PRO A 353 -9.75 -10.55 -41.44
N HIS A 354 -9.53 -9.24 -41.61
CA HIS A 354 -10.51 -8.37 -42.32
C HIS A 354 -10.69 -8.69 -43.78
N ASP A 355 -9.65 -9.27 -44.44
CA ASP A 355 -9.77 -9.73 -45.84
C ASP A 355 -10.62 -11.01 -45.96
N PHE A 356 -10.92 -11.66 -44.82
CA PHE A 356 -11.66 -12.91 -44.71
C PHE A 356 -12.95 -12.77 -43.90
N GLY A 357 -13.56 -11.57 -43.88
CA GLY A 357 -14.80 -11.36 -43.14
C GLY A 357 -14.68 -11.29 -41.62
N GLY A 358 -13.47 -11.06 -41.08
CA GLY A 358 -13.20 -10.83 -39.65
C GLY A 358 -12.60 -12.05 -38.92
N TYR A 359 -12.51 -13.21 -39.58
CA TYR A 359 -11.86 -14.40 -38.99
C TYR A 359 -11.15 -15.21 -40.08
N VAL A 360 -9.97 -15.75 -39.72
CA VAL A 360 -9.22 -16.72 -40.52
C VAL A 360 -8.42 -17.63 -39.61
N LYS A 361 -8.42 -18.91 -39.93
CA LYS A 361 -7.70 -19.92 -39.17
C LYS A 361 -6.21 -19.85 -39.50
N GLN A 362 -5.40 -19.50 -38.49
CA GLN A 362 -3.95 -19.52 -38.57
C GLN A 362 -3.35 -19.70 -37.16
N ASN A 363 -2.05 -20.06 -37.11
CA ASN A 363 -1.39 -20.27 -35.84
C ASN A 363 -0.89 -18.95 -35.23
N TYR A 364 -1.28 -18.68 -33.98
CA TYR A 364 -0.83 -17.56 -33.17
C TYR A 364 0.14 -17.98 -32.06
N LEU A 365 0.29 -19.29 -31.83
CA LEU A 365 1.23 -19.88 -30.87
C LEU A 365 1.95 -21.05 -31.54
N GLU A 366 3.16 -21.37 -31.06
CA GLU A 366 3.94 -22.53 -31.49
C GLU A 366 3.20 -23.87 -31.23
N ARG A 367 2.42 -23.90 -30.13
CA ARG A 367 1.48 -24.97 -29.80
C ARG A 367 0.25 -24.42 -29.11
N PRO A 368 -0.90 -25.07 -29.18
CA PRO A 368 -2.13 -24.62 -28.53
C PRO A 368 -1.96 -24.51 -27.00
N LEU A 369 -2.49 -23.43 -26.42
CA LEU A 369 -2.65 -23.23 -24.99
C LEU A 369 -4.10 -22.87 -24.69
N ALA A 370 -4.58 -23.17 -23.49
CA ALA A 370 -5.99 -23.00 -23.09
C ALA A 370 -6.09 -22.32 -21.71
N PHE A 371 -5.77 -21.05 -21.64
CA PHE A 371 -5.90 -20.26 -20.41
C PHE A 371 -7.31 -19.69 -20.20
N VAL A 372 -8.01 -19.35 -21.28
CA VAL A 372 -9.32 -18.68 -21.22
C VAL A 372 -10.44 -19.72 -21.14
N LYS A 373 -11.14 -19.73 -20.00
CA LYS A 373 -12.28 -20.63 -19.73
C LYS A 373 -13.53 -19.78 -19.47
N LEU A 374 -14.22 -19.39 -20.56
CA LEU A 374 -15.44 -18.57 -20.48
C LEU A 374 -16.55 -19.35 -19.77
N LYS A 375 -17.29 -18.65 -18.89
CA LYS A 375 -18.46 -19.18 -18.20
C LYS A 375 -19.73 -18.98 -19.01
N ASP A 376 -20.74 -19.79 -18.72
CA ASP A 376 -22.06 -19.67 -19.37
C ASP A 376 -22.98 -18.72 -18.59
N ILE A 377 -22.51 -17.46 -18.41
CA ILE A 377 -23.21 -16.46 -17.61
C ILE A 377 -23.08 -15.06 -18.21
N GLY A 378 -24.14 -14.25 -18.14
CA GLY A 378 -24.15 -12.87 -18.58
C GLY A 378 -23.66 -12.69 -20.02
N TYR A 379 -22.81 -11.69 -20.25
CA TYR A 379 -22.27 -11.41 -21.59
C TYR A 379 -21.23 -12.44 -22.05
N GLU A 380 -20.57 -13.18 -21.15
CA GLU A 380 -19.65 -14.26 -21.55
C GLU A 380 -20.34 -15.36 -22.36
N ARG A 381 -21.61 -15.65 -22.09
CA ARG A 381 -22.41 -16.56 -22.91
C ARG A 381 -22.45 -16.10 -24.37
N LYS A 382 -22.68 -14.81 -24.61
CA LYS A 382 -22.71 -14.23 -25.96
C LYS A 382 -21.35 -14.32 -26.66
N ILE A 383 -20.27 -14.07 -25.92
CA ILE A 383 -18.90 -14.23 -26.44
C ILE A 383 -18.65 -15.68 -26.85
N LYS A 384 -19.05 -16.62 -26.01
CA LYS A 384 -18.90 -18.07 -26.25
C LYS A 384 -19.68 -18.52 -27.48
N GLU A 385 -20.96 -18.08 -27.62
CA GLU A 385 -21.79 -18.34 -28.80
C GLU A 385 -21.18 -17.74 -30.07
N TRP A 386 -20.62 -16.55 -30.01
CA TRP A 386 -19.96 -15.92 -31.15
C TRP A 386 -18.69 -16.68 -31.55
N LEU A 387 -17.84 -17.06 -30.58
CA LEU A 387 -16.61 -17.82 -30.82
C LEU A 387 -16.89 -19.19 -31.44
N SER A 388 -17.95 -19.89 -31.01
CA SER A 388 -18.34 -21.16 -31.64
C SER A 388 -18.77 -20.98 -33.11
N LYS A 389 -19.55 -19.96 -33.38
CA LYS A 389 -20.00 -19.65 -34.77
C LYS A 389 -18.82 -19.39 -35.70
N ILE A 390 -17.83 -18.58 -35.28
CA ILE A 390 -16.69 -18.28 -36.16
C ILE A 390 -15.76 -19.51 -36.35
N SER A 391 -15.68 -20.41 -35.37
CA SER A 391 -14.89 -21.64 -35.51
C SER A 391 -15.53 -22.65 -36.45
N ASP A 392 -16.86 -22.62 -36.63
CA ASP A 392 -17.59 -23.48 -37.54
C ASP A 392 -17.51 -23.00 -39.01
N PHE A 393 -17.09 -21.76 -39.26
CA PHE A 393 -16.85 -21.23 -40.62
C PHE A 393 -15.42 -21.52 -41.14
N SER A 394 -14.63 -22.34 -40.44
CA SER A 394 -13.22 -22.61 -40.78
C SER A 394 -13.00 -24.03 -41.36
#